data_31cbb510a7c3827956dbe90821f40285
#
_entry.id   31cbb510a7c3827956dbe90821f40285
#
_cell.length_a   1.000
_cell.length_b   1.000
_cell.length_c   1.000
_cell.angle_alpha   90.00
_cell.angle_beta   90.00
_cell.angle_gamma   90.00
#
_symmetry.space_group_name_H-M   'P 1'
#
loop_
_entity.id
_entity.type
_entity.pdbx_description
1 polymer ?
#
loop_
_entity_poly.entity_id
_entity_poly.type
_entity_poly.pdbx_seq_one_letter_code
_entity_poly.pdbx_strand_id
1 'polypeptide(L)'
;MPLDRGGPTMARLKLATYNVNGIKSRLDKLLEWLGRESPDIVCLQELKAEDTGFPRKALRDAGYGAVFVGQKSWNGVAILAKDADPIEVRRGLPGDDKDTQGRYIEAAVDGLLVACLYLPNGNPQPGPKFDYKLAWFERLIRHAATLQKSGHAVVLAGDYNVIPTDLDIYNTRSWLKDALLQPASRECYRRLLAQGWTDSIRALHPDERIYTFWDYFRQHWEHNSGLRIDHLLLNETLAPRLVSAGVDTWVRGRPGASDHAPTWIVLDDAPRKAVRKRAPARKVAKRAPARRAKA
;
A
#
# COMPACT_ATOMS: atom_id res chain seq x y z
N MET A 1 40.46 -2.63 -22.71
CA MET A 1 39.00 -2.62 -22.53
C MET A 1 38.69 -3.53 -21.37
N PRO A 2 38.20 -3.01 -20.23
CA PRO A 2 37.70 -3.85 -19.15
C PRO A 2 36.28 -4.30 -19.54
N LEU A 3 36.07 -5.61 -19.53
CA LEU A 3 34.74 -6.24 -19.68
C LEU A 3 33.92 -5.88 -18.45
N ASP A 4 32.82 -5.12 -18.70
CA ASP A 4 31.77 -4.85 -17.73
C ASP A 4 31.14 -6.21 -17.33
N ARG A 5 31.48 -6.68 -16.14
CA ARG A 5 30.82 -7.84 -15.54
C ARG A 5 29.48 -7.36 -15.01
N GLY A 6 28.46 -7.34 -15.87
CA GLY A 6 27.07 -7.14 -15.45
C GLY A 6 26.76 -8.11 -14.31
N GLY A 7 26.73 -7.62 -13.08
CA GLY A 7 26.19 -8.36 -11.95
C GLY A 7 24.72 -8.70 -12.22
N PRO A 8 24.15 -9.74 -11.61
CA PRO A 8 22.74 -10.08 -11.78
C PRO A 8 21.90 -8.84 -11.45
N THR A 9 21.14 -8.36 -12.44
CA THR A 9 20.19 -7.28 -12.23
C THR A 9 19.17 -7.80 -11.21
N MET A 10 19.20 -7.24 -9.99
CA MET A 10 18.20 -7.58 -8.97
C MET A 10 16.82 -7.23 -9.53
N ALA A 11 15.90 -8.17 -9.50
CA ALA A 11 14.53 -7.89 -9.87
C ALA A 11 13.99 -6.80 -8.95
N ARG A 12 13.29 -5.83 -9.50
CA ARG A 12 12.68 -4.72 -8.77
C ARG A 12 11.19 -4.87 -8.77
N LEU A 13 10.57 -4.54 -7.65
CA LEU A 13 9.13 -4.59 -7.47
C LEU A 13 8.60 -3.15 -7.29
N LYS A 14 7.71 -2.72 -8.20
CA LYS A 14 7.02 -1.42 -8.11
C LYS A 14 5.66 -1.61 -7.44
N LEU A 15 5.47 -0.96 -6.29
CA LEU A 15 4.21 -0.96 -5.56
C LEU A 15 3.64 0.46 -5.51
N ALA A 16 2.32 0.59 -5.71
CA ALA A 16 1.67 1.88 -5.72
C ALA A 16 0.37 1.90 -4.88
N THR A 17 -0.04 3.10 -4.45
CA THR A 17 -1.36 3.38 -3.92
C THR A 17 -2.02 4.48 -4.74
N TYR A 18 -3.34 4.38 -4.97
CA TYR A 18 -4.10 5.33 -5.74
C TYR A 18 -5.57 5.39 -5.30
N ASN A 19 -5.98 6.49 -4.70
CA ASN A 19 -7.38 6.79 -4.50
C ASN A 19 -8.00 7.18 -5.86
N VAL A 20 -8.83 6.29 -6.43
CA VAL A 20 -9.39 6.45 -7.78
C VAL A 20 -10.64 7.33 -7.81
N ASN A 21 -11.19 7.70 -6.64
CA ASN A 21 -12.40 8.51 -6.52
C ASN A 21 -13.55 8.04 -7.44
N GLY A 22 -13.82 6.74 -7.45
CA GLY A 22 -14.84 6.08 -8.27
C GLY A 22 -14.28 5.31 -9.46
N ILE A 23 -14.09 4.00 -9.27
CA ILE A 23 -13.40 3.14 -10.25
C ILE A 23 -14.10 3.07 -11.61
N LYS A 24 -15.44 3.12 -11.64
CA LYS A 24 -16.20 3.04 -12.91
C LYS A 24 -16.00 4.28 -13.77
N SER A 25 -16.07 5.46 -13.18
CA SER A 25 -15.97 6.74 -13.90
C SER A 25 -14.54 7.07 -14.34
N ARG A 26 -13.54 6.38 -13.79
CA ARG A 26 -12.11 6.63 -14.06
C ARG A 26 -11.37 5.38 -14.52
N LEU A 27 -12.11 4.36 -14.97
CA LEU A 27 -11.53 3.09 -15.39
C LEU A 27 -10.55 3.26 -16.57
N ASP A 28 -10.89 4.07 -17.54
CA ASP A 28 -10.03 4.39 -18.69
C ASP A 28 -8.67 4.97 -18.27
N LYS A 29 -8.68 5.88 -17.29
CA LYS A 29 -7.46 6.51 -16.76
C LYS A 29 -6.65 5.56 -15.90
N LEU A 30 -7.33 4.71 -15.12
CA LEU A 30 -6.67 3.65 -14.37
C LEU A 30 -5.98 2.68 -15.33
N LEU A 31 -6.65 2.23 -16.39
CA LEU A 31 -6.09 1.31 -17.38
C LEU A 31 -4.95 1.96 -18.18
N GLU A 32 -5.06 3.25 -18.56
CA GLU A 32 -3.96 4.00 -19.18
C GLU A 32 -2.72 4.02 -18.29
N TRP A 33 -2.91 4.33 -17.00
CA TRP A 33 -1.82 4.38 -16.04
C TRP A 33 -1.20 3.00 -15.79
N LEU A 34 -2.02 1.96 -15.60
CA LEU A 34 -1.55 0.59 -15.43
C LEU A 34 -0.72 0.12 -16.64
N GLY A 35 -1.17 0.43 -17.85
CA GLY A 35 -0.45 0.08 -19.08
C GLY A 35 0.87 0.82 -19.25
N ARG A 36 0.92 2.08 -18.85
CA ARG A 36 2.12 2.92 -18.99
C ARG A 36 3.15 2.66 -17.89
N GLU A 37 2.74 2.69 -16.63
CA GLU A 37 3.65 2.64 -15.47
C GLU A 37 3.91 1.22 -14.99
N SER A 38 3.02 0.31 -15.34
CA SER A 38 3.16 -1.14 -15.17
C SER A 38 3.57 -1.56 -13.75
N PRO A 39 2.93 -1.04 -12.68
CA PRO A 39 3.25 -1.43 -11.31
C PRO A 39 2.93 -2.91 -11.07
N ASP A 40 3.74 -3.58 -10.25
CA ASP A 40 3.53 -4.99 -9.91
C ASP A 40 2.37 -5.17 -8.93
N ILE A 41 2.22 -4.22 -7.98
CA ILE A 41 1.17 -4.24 -6.95
C ILE A 41 0.52 -2.86 -6.85
N VAL A 42 -0.82 -2.80 -6.77
CA VAL A 42 -1.56 -1.55 -6.63
C VAL A 42 -2.62 -1.65 -5.54
N CYS A 43 -2.59 -0.72 -4.60
CA CYS A 43 -3.64 -0.50 -3.62
C CYS A 43 -4.58 0.61 -4.11
N LEU A 44 -5.87 0.32 -4.26
CA LEU A 44 -6.88 1.28 -4.70
C LEU A 44 -7.82 1.65 -3.55
N GLN A 45 -8.23 2.92 -3.49
CA GLN A 45 -9.18 3.44 -2.53
C GLN A 45 -10.33 4.15 -3.25
N GLU A 46 -11.44 4.36 -2.55
CA GLU A 46 -12.68 4.98 -3.07
C GLU A 46 -13.20 4.33 -4.36
N LEU A 47 -13.34 3.00 -4.34
CA LEU A 47 -13.92 2.29 -5.48
C LEU A 47 -15.33 2.79 -5.81
N LYS A 48 -16.11 3.21 -4.80
CA LYS A 48 -17.49 3.69 -4.92
C LYS A 48 -18.37 2.76 -5.75
N ALA A 49 -18.13 1.48 -5.67
CA ALA A 49 -18.81 0.42 -6.37
C ALA A 49 -19.02 -0.78 -5.45
N GLU A 50 -20.20 -1.41 -5.52
CA GLU A 50 -20.44 -2.72 -4.91
C GLU A 50 -19.59 -3.80 -5.60
N ASP A 51 -19.42 -4.95 -4.98
CA ASP A 51 -18.63 -6.06 -5.50
C ASP A 51 -19.06 -6.48 -6.92
N THR A 52 -20.37 -6.47 -7.19
CA THR A 52 -20.93 -6.75 -8.52
C THR A 52 -20.58 -5.70 -9.58
N GLY A 53 -20.23 -4.50 -9.14
CA GLY A 53 -19.86 -3.38 -10.00
C GLY A 53 -18.37 -3.18 -10.19
N PHE A 54 -17.54 -4.02 -9.58
CA PHE A 54 -16.08 -3.95 -9.72
C PHE A 54 -15.66 -4.42 -11.12
N PRO A 55 -14.81 -3.68 -11.87
CA PRO A 55 -14.48 -3.97 -13.27
C PRO A 55 -13.43 -5.09 -13.41
N ARG A 56 -13.69 -6.25 -12.77
CA ARG A 56 -12.77 -7.40 -12.72
C ARG A 56 -12.28 -7.83 -14.10
N LYS A 57 -13.20 -7.89 -15.10
CA LYS A 57 -12.84 -8.34 -16.45
C LYS A 57 -11.83 -7.38 -17.08
N ALA A 58 -12.08 -6.08 -17.06
CA ALA A 58 -11.19 -5.08 -17.66
C ALA A 58 -9.80 -5.07 -17.02
N LEU A 59 -9.72 -5.25 -15.69
CA LEU A 59 -8.44 -5.36 -14.98
C LEU A 59 -7.71 -6.66 -15.34
N ARG A 60 -8.43 -7.78 -15.46
CA ARG A 60 -7.86 -9.05 -15.89
C ARG A 60 -7.34 -8.98 -17.31
N ASP A 61 -8.08 -8.35 -18.23
CA ASP A 61 -7.66 -8.14 -19.61
C ASP A 61 -6.40 -7.24 -19.69
N ALA A 62 -6.20 -6.36 -18.70
CA ALA A 62 -4.99 -5.54 -18.53
C ALA A 62 -3.85 -6.26 -17.78
N GLY A 63 -3.99 -7.55 -17.47
CA GLY A 63 -2.96 -8.36 -16.81
C GLY A 63 -2.99 -8.31 -15.28
N TYR A 64 -4.07 -7.82 -14.64
CA TYR A 64 -4.13 -7.72 -13.18
C TYR A 64 -5.20 -8.62 -12.55
N GLY A 65 -4.77 -9.50 -11.63
CA GLY A 65 -5.66 -10.11 -10.66
C GLY A 65 -6.03 -9.15 -9.54
N ALA A 66 -7.13 -9.41 -8.81
CA ALA A 66 -7.61 -8.49 -7.78
C ALA A 66 -8.35 -9.18 -6.64
N VAL A 67 -8.10 -8.72 -5.41
CA VAL A 67 -8.98 -8.87 -4.24
C VAL A 67 -9.50 -7.50 -3.84
N PHE A 68 -10.75 -7.41 -3.37
CA PHE A 68 -11.38 -6.13 -3.09
C PHE A 68 -12.56 -6.26 -2.12
N VAL A 69 -12.89 -5.14 -1.48
CA VAL A 69 -14.10 -4.92 -0.69
C VAL A 69 -14.83 -3.73 -1.29
N GLY A 70 -15.93 -4.00 -2.00
CA GLY A 70 -16.76 -2.96 -2.57
C GLY A 70 -17.72 -2.35 -1.54
N GLN A 71 -18.14 -1.13 -1.81
CA GLN A 71 -19.22 -0.45 -1.08
C GLN A 71 -19.89 0.56 -1.98
N LYS A 72 -21.23 0.61 -1.92
CA LYS A 72 -22.01 1.55 -2.71
C LYS A 72 -21.73 3.00 -2.29
N SER A 73 -21.61 3.89 -3.24
CA SER A 73 -21.52 5.36 -3.11
C SER A 73 -20.21 5.87 -2.50
N TRP A 74 -19.70 5.26 -1.47
CA TRP A 74 -18.54 5.70 -0.69
C TRP A 74 -17.61 4.51 -0.43
N ASN A 75 -16.35 4.77 -0.09
CA ASN A 75 -15.39 3.74 0.31
C ASN A 75 -15.09 2.70 -0.79
N GLY A 76 -14.70 1.52 -0.38
CA GLY A 76 -14.23 0.43 -1.22
C GLY A 76 -12.72 0.49 -1.44
N VAL A 77 -12.06 -0.64 -1.21
CA VAL A 77 -10.61 -0.82 -1.35
C VAL A 77 -10.30 -2.07 -2.15
N ALA A 78 -9.18 -2.05 -2.90
CA ALA A 78 -8.72 -3.20 -3.65
C ALA A 78 -7.19 -3.33 -3.62
N ILE A 79 -6.70 -4.55 -3.77
CA ILE A 79 -5.30 -4.84 -4.06
C ILE A 79 -5.26 -5.55 -5.41
N LEU A 80 -4.51 -4.99 -6.35
CA LEU A 80 -4.23 -5.58 -7.66
C LEU A 80 -2.82 -6.17 -7.65
N ALA A 81 -2.63 -7.29 -8.38
CA ALA A 81 -1.32 -7.86 -8.65
C ALA A 81 -1.17 -8.15 -10.14
N LYS A 82 -0.05 -7.71 -10.72
CA LYS A 82 0.26 -7.92 -12.13
C LYS A 82 0.64 -9.37 -12.35
N ASP A 83 0.06 -9.98 -13.42
CA ASP A 83 0.29 -11.36 -13.84
C ASP A 83 0.09 -12.43 -12.74
N ALA A 84 -0.62 -12.06 -11.65
CA ALA A 84 -0.88 -12.92 -10.49
C ALA A 84 -2.26 -12.64 -9.88
N ASP A 85 -2.75 -13.55 -9.06
CA ASP A 85 -3.91 -13.33 -8.21
C ASP A 85 -3.46 -13.09 -6.76
N PRO A 86 -3.78 -11.93 -6.15
CA PRO A 86 -3.54 -11.70 -4.74
C PRO A 86 -4.30 -12.73 -3.88
N ILE A 87 -3.67 -13.21 -2.80
CA ILE A 87 -4.32 -14.11 -1.84
C ILE A 87 -4.86 -13.27 -0.69
N GLU A 88 -6.20 -13.18 -0.56
CA GLU A 88 -6.81 -12.45 0.56
C GLU A 88 -6.42 -13.07 1.90
N VAL A 89 -5.87 -12.25 2.80
CA VAL A 89 -5.47 -12.64 4.15
C VAL A 89 -6.47 -12.13 5.19
N ARG A 90 -6.99 -10.92 4.98
CA ARG A 90 -7.93 -10.27 5.91
C ARG A 90 -8.83 -9.28 5.18
N ARG A 91 -10.10 -9.31 5.58
CA ARG A 91 -11.13 -8.35 5.16
C ARG A 91 -11.59 -7.55 6.38
N GLY A 92 -11.49 -6.22 6.30
CA GLY A 92 -11.83 -5.32 7.40
C GLY A 92 -10.72 -5.14 8.45
N LEU A 93 -10.65 -3.95 9.04
CA LEU A 93 -9.72 -3.63 10.11
C LEU A 93 -10.20 -4.25 11.43
N PRO A 94 -9.39 -5.06 12.14
CA PRO A 94 -9.83 -5.70 13.38
C PRO A 94 -10.08 -4.70 14.52
N GLY A 95 -10.82 -5.16 15.54
CA GLY A 95 -11.06 -4.41 16.78
C GLY A 95 -12.38 -3.66 16.86
N ASP A 96 -13.26 -3.82 15.87
CA ASP A 96 -14.67 -3.44 15.92
C ASP A 96 -15.46 -4.23 14.88
N ASP A 97 -16.13 -5.28 15.31
CA ASP A 97 -16.92 -6.18 14.43
C ASP A 97 -18.20 -5.51 13.89
N LYS A 98 -18.58 -4.35 14.42
CA LYS A 98 -19.72 -3.57 13.95
C LYS A 98 -19.35 -2.62 12.82
N ASP A 99 -18.08 -2.37 12.60
CA ASP A 99 -17.60 -1.54 11.50
C ASP A 99 -17.61 -2.34 10.19
N THR A 100 -18.65 -2.18 9.40
CA THR A 100 -18.84 -2.86 8.11
C THR A 100 -18.35 -2.04 6.92
N GLN A 101 -17.68 -0.91 7.15
CA GLN A 101 -17.22 -0.07 6.05
C GLN A 101 -16.05 -0.70 5.27
N GLY A 102 -16.14 -0.66 3.94
CA GLY A 102 -15.14 -1.19 3.02
C GLY A 102 -13.89 -0.30 2.95
N ARG A 103 -13.07 -0.29 4.02
CA ARG A 103 -11.92 0.61 4.18
C ARG A 103 -10.59 -0.09 4.35
N TYR A 104 -10.58 -1.43 4.44
CA TYR A 104 -9.37 -2.17 4.76
C TYR A 104 -9.39 -3.59 4.18
N ILE A 105 -8.29 -4.00 3.56
CA ILE A 105 -8.05 -5.37 3.10
C ILE A 105 -6.57 -5.70 3.15
N GLU A 106 -6.21 -6.94 3.51
CA GLU A 106 -4.85 -7.47 3.42
C GLU A 106 -4.78 -8.61 2.42
N ALA A 107 -3.70 -8.64 1.66
CA ALA A 107 -3.39 -9.75 0.76
C ALA A 107 -1.91 -10.12 0.80
N ALA A 108 -1.63 -11.40 0.56
CA ALA A 108 -0.29 -11.88 0.26
C ALA A 108 -0.05 -11.80 -1.26
N VAL A 109 1.03 -11.11 -1.65
CA VAL A 109 1.45 -10.91 -3.04
C VAL A 109 2.97 -10.95 -3.09
N ASP A 110 3.56 -11.80 -3.93
CA ASP A 110 5.00 -11.88 -4.18
C ASP A 110 5.88 -11.92 -2.91
N GLY A 111 5.41 -12.63 -1.89
CA GLY A 111 6.12 -12.76 -0.61
C GLY A 111 5.99 -11.56 0.32
N LEU A 112 5.20 -10.54 -0.06
CA LEU A 112 4.82 -9.43 0.78
C LEU A 112 3.44 -9.64 1.40
N LEU A 113 3.23 -9.11 2.61
CA LEU A 113 1.91 -8.84 3.15
C LEU A 113 1.57 -7.37 2.86
N VAL A 114 0.58 -7.16 2.00
CA VAL A 114 0.13 -5.83 1.56
C VAL A 114 -1.19 -5.51 2.24
N ALA A 115 -1.23 -4.41 2.97
CA ALA A 115 -2.46 -3.87 3.54
C ALA A 115 -2.87 -2.60 2.78
N CYS A 116 -4.04 -2.63 2.15
CA CYS A 116 -4.67 -1.48 1.51
C CYS A 116 -5.68 -0.85 2.46
N LEU A 117 -5.55 0.44 2.71
CA LEU A 117 -6.40 1.17 3.64
C LEU A 117 -6.94 2.48 3.08
N TYR A 118 -8.14 2.85 3.53
CA TYR A 118 -8.80 4.13 3.31
C TYR A 118 -9.27 4.68 4.65
N LEU A 119 -8.42 5.48 5.30
CA LEU A 119 -8.70 6.06 6.63
C LEU A 119 -9.84 7.08 6.53
N PRO A 120 -10.80 7.09 7.47
CA PRO A 120 -11.89 8.06 7.44
C PRO A 120 -11.43 9.51 7.33
N ASN A 121 -12.07 10.31 6.48
CA ASN A 121 -11.76 11.73 6.32
C ASN A 121 -11.92 12.51 7.63
N GLY A 122 -13.03 12.34 8.33
CA GLY A 122 -13.27 12.93 9.66
C GLY A 122 -13.96 14.28 9.66
N ASN A 123 -14.21 14.89 8.50
CA ASN A 123 -14.94 16.16 8.42
C ASN A 123 -16.48 15.96 8.42
N PRO A 124 -17.25 16.91 8.97
CA PRO A 124 -16.82 18.08 9.72
C PRO A 124 -16.30 17.70 11.12
N GLN A 125 -15.37 18.52 11.64
CA GLN A 125 -14.85 18.39 12.99
C GLN A 125 -15.06 19.71 13.75
N PRO A 126 -15.24 19.66 15.11
CA PRO A 126 -15.41 18.45 15.93
C PRO A 126 -16.75 17.74 15.65
N GLY A 127 -16.83 16.46 15.99
CA GLY A 127 -18.08 15.71 15.89
C GLY A 127 -17.92 14.23 15.59
N PRO A 128 -19.02 13.46 15.43
CA PRO A 128 -19.00 12.00 15.35
C PRO A 128 -18.12 11.43 14.24
N LYS A 129 -17.97 12.14 13.12
CA LYS A 129 -17.11 11.70 12.02
C LYS A 129 -15.62 11.79 12.41
N PHE A 130 -15.25 12.81 13.17
CA PHE A 130 -13.90 12.96 13.66
C PHE A 130 -13.59 11.94 14.76
N ASP A 131 -14.55 11.70 15.67
CA ASP A 131 -14.42 10.67 16.70
C ASP A 131 -14.25 9.29 16.09
N TYR A 132 -15.04 8.96 15.05
CA TYR A 132 -14.90 7.72 14.29
C TYR A 132 -13.51 7.62 13.61
N LYS A 133 -13.02 8.70 13.01
CA LYS A 133 -11.67 8.76 12.42
C LYS A 133 -10.60 8.41 13.44
N LEU A 134 -10.64 9.03 14.62
CA LEU A 134 -9.64 8.79 15.67
C LEU A 134 -9.74 7.37 16.22
N ALA A 135 -10.96 6.86 16.47
CA ALA A 135 -11.18 5.49 16.90
C ALA A 135 -10.66 4.48 15.86
N TRP A 136 -10.89 4.74 14.58
CA TRP A 136 -10.38 3.92 13.48
C TRP A 136 -8.85 3.93 13.43
N PHE A 137 -8.23 5.11 13.61
CA PHE A 137 -6.78 5.25 13.65
C PHE A 137 -6.16 4.48 14.84
N GLU A 138 -6.80 4.52 16.01
CA GLU A 138 -6.36 3.74 17.18
C GLU A 138 -6.41 2.22 16.91
N ARG A 139 -7.42 1.75 16.18
CA ARG A 139 -7.48 0.34 15.73
C ARG A 139 -6.33 0.03 14.77
N LEU A 140 -6.05 0.92 13.80
CA LEU A 140 -4.93 0.76 12.87
C LEU A 140 -3.59 0.69 13.62
N ILE A 141 -3.35 1.58 14.58
CA ILE A 141 -2.12 1.58 15.40
C ILE A 141 -1.95 0.25 16.15
N ARG A 142 -3.01 -0.26 16.78
CA ARG A 142 -2.95 -1.56 17.47
C ARG A 142 -2.66 -2.70 16.50
N HIS A 143 -3.32 -2.74 15.36
CA HIS A 143 -3.14 -3.80 14.37
C HIS A 143 -1.76 -3.72 13.70
N ALA A 144 -1.30 -2.53 13.35
CA ALA A 144 0.03 -2.30 12.79
C ALA A 144 1.15 -2.80 13.72
N ALA A 145 0.98 -2.67 15.04
CA ALA A 145 1.93 -3.23 16.00
C ALA A 145 2.00 -4.77 15.96
N THR A 146 0.90 -5.45 15.63
CA THR A 146 0.91 -6.91 15.42
C THR A 146 1.59 -7.28 14.09
N LEU A 147 1.38 -6.48 13.05
CA LEU A 147 2.01 -6.68 11.74
C LEU A 147 3.53 -6.48 11.80
N GLN A 148 4.03 -5.50 12.56
CA GLN A 148 5.47 -5.32 12.81
C GLN A 148 6.11 -6.58 13.42
N LYS A 149 5.40 -7.25 14.32
CA LYS A 149 5.89 -8.44 15.02
C LYS A 149 5.70 -9.74 14.24
N SER A 150 5.06 -9.71 13.07
CA SER A 150 4.71 -10.91 12.32
C SER A 150 5.90 -11.63 11.67
N GLY A 151 7.05 -10.95 11.53
CA GLY A 151 8.22 -11.45 10.82
C GLY A 151 8.09 -11.43 9.29
N HIS A 152 6.95 -11.00 8.75
CA HIS A 152 6.76 -10.84 7.31
C HIS A 152 7.28 -9.49 6.83
N ALA A 153 7.57 -9.40 5.54
CA ALA A 153 7.77 -8.11 4.86
C ALA A 153 6.40 -7.47 4.63
N VAL A 154 6.12 -6.32 5.28
CA VAL A 154 4.79 -5.70 5.32
C VAL A 154 4.84 -4.29 4.79
N VAL A 155 3.84 -3.95 3.95
CA VAL A 155 3.56 -2.57 3.55
C VAL A 155 2.12 -2.20 3.93
N LEU A 156 1.94 -1.02 4.55
CA LEU A 156 0.65 -0.37 4.76
C LEU A 156 0.52 0.76 3.74
N ALA A 157 -0.32 0.59 2.74
CA ALA A 157 -0.47 1.54 1.63
C ALA A 157 -1.91 2.05 1.55
N GLY A 158 -2.09 3.34 1.29
CA GLY A 158 -3.43 3.88 1.14
C GLY A 158 -3.53 5.39 1.31
N ASP A 159 -4.77 5.85 1.29
CA ASP A 159 -5.16 7.20 1.67
C ASP A 159 -5.40 7.26 3.18
N TYR A 160 -4.51 7.94 3.88
CA TYR A 160 -4.55 8.08 5.34
C TYR A 160 -5.37 9.29 5.79
N ASN A 161 -5.80 10.13 4.86
CA ASN A 161 -6.53 11.35 5.21
C ASN A 161 -5.86 12.14 6.36
N VAL A 162 -4.54 12.21 6.36
CA VAL A 162 -3.74 12.96 7.32
C VAL A 162 -2.60 13.69 6.64
N ILE A 163 -2.37 14.92 7.05
CA ILE A 163 -1.26 15.77 6.63
C ILE A 163 -0.19 15.72 7.73
N PRO A 164 0.88 14.91 7.59
CA PRO A 164 1.81 14.66 8.69
C PRO A 164 2.55 15.88 9.20
N THR A 165 3.06 16.71 8.29
CA THR A 165 3.90 17.87 8.59
C THR A 165 3.51 19.08 7.75
N ASP A 166 4.13 20.21 8.00
CA ASP A 166 3.91 21.43 7.20
C ASP A 166 4.58 21.39 5.83
N LEU A 167 5.46 20.41 5.57
CA LEU A 167 5.96 20.12 4.22
C LEU A 167 4.90 19.43 3.35
N ASP A 168 3.91 18.79 3.97
CA ASP A 168 2.91 17.96 3.32
C ASP A 168 1.66 18.76 2.91
N ILE A 169 1.72 20.07 2.99
CA ILE A 169 0.63 20.99 2.64
C ILE A 169 1.15 22.28 2.02
N TYR A 170 0.44 22.79 1.03
CA TYR A 170 0.78 24.07 0.39
C TYR A 170 0.58 25.28 1.28
N ASN A 171 -0.44 25.28 2.14
CA ASN A 171 -0.77 26.38 3.05
C ASN A 171 -1.55 25.88 4.28
N THR A 172 -0.93 25.87 5.45
CA THR A 172 -1.55 25.42 6.70
C THR A 172 -2.72 26.29 7.15
N ARG A 173 -2.69 27.61 6.90
CA ARG A 173 -3.72 28.54 7.39
C ARG A 173 -5.10 28.25 6.81
N SER A 174 -5.17 27.81 5.56
CA SER A 174 -6.45 27.50 4.90
C SER A 174 -7.10 26.21 5.39
N TRP A 175 -6.36 25.36 6.13
CA TRP A 175 -6.77 24.01 6.56
C TRP A 175 -6.86 23.86 8.09
N LEU A 176 -6.69 24.93 8.87
CA LEU A 176 -6.68 24.86 10.35
C LEU A 176 -7.94 24.22 10.96
N LYS A 177 -9.08 24.28 10.26
CA LYS A 177 -10.34 23.68 10.70
C LYS A 177 -10.62 22.31 10.08
N ASP A 178 -9.69 21.79 9.25
CA ASP A 178 -9.87 20.51 8.57
C ASP A 178 -9.38 19.35 9.44
N ALA A 179 -10.10 18.21 9.39
CA ALA A 179 -9.78 17.01 10.15
C ALA A 179 -8.40 16.43 9.80
N LEU A 180 -7.94 16.61 8.55
CA LEU A 180 -6.67 16.09 8.06
C LEU A 180 -5.46 16.78 8.75
N LEU A 181 -5.63 18.04 9.15
CA LEU A 181 -4.57 18.86 9.77
C LEU A 181 -4.65 18.89 11.30
N GLN A 182 -5.72 18.35 11.91
CA GLN A 182 -5.87 18.42 13.36
C GLN A 182 -4.70 17.78 14.11
N PRO A 183 -4.26 18.39 15.23
CA PRO A 183 -3.17 17.83 16.04
C PRO A 183 -3.40 16.37 16.45
N ALA A 184 -4.64 15.98 16.75
CA ALA A 184 -4.97 14.60 17.10
C ALA A 184 -4.75 13.64 15.94
N SER A 185 -5.09 14.01 14.69
CA SER A 185 -4.83 13.22 13.50
C SER A 185 -3.31 13.04 13.26
N ARG A 186 -2.55 14.13 13.37
CA ARG A 186 -1.08 14.11 13.25
C ARG A 186 -0.42 13.27 14.34
N GLU A 187 -0.92 13.35 15.57
CA GLU A 187 -0.40 12.57 16.70
C GLU A 187 -0.62 11.07 16.48
N CYS A 188 -1.80 10.64 15.99
CA CYS A 188 -2.04 9.24 15.63
C CYS A 188 -1.05 8.75 14.59
N TYR A 189 -0.79 9.54 13.53
CA TYR A 189 0.19 9.18 12.50
C TYR A 189 1.61 9.09 13.06
N ARG A 190 2.02 10.06 13.89
CA ARG A 190 3.32 10.05 14.56
C ARG A 190 3.50 8.81 15.44
N ARG A 191 2.47 8.41 16.19
CA ARG A 191 2.47 7.20 17.03
C ARG A 191 2.56 5.93 16.19
N LEU A 192 1.93 5.91 15.01
CA LEU A 192 2.07 4.80 14.06
C LEU A 192 3.52 4.67 13.61
N LEU A 193 4.16 5.76 13.16
CA LEU A 193 5.57 5.76 12.76
C LEU A 193 6.52 5.39 13.90
N ALA A 194 6.20 5.79 15.13
CA ALA A 194 7.01 5.47 16.32
C ALA A 194 7.09 3.96 16.62
N GLN A 195 6.28 3.12 15.97
CA GLN A 195 6.38 1.66 16.04
C GLN A 195 7.48 1.07 15.14
N GLY A 196 8.23 1.89 14.40
CA GLY A 196 9.24 1.44 13.45
C GLY A 196 8.78 1.42 11.98
N TRP A 197 7.61 1.99 11.66
CA TRP A 197 7.19 2.16 10.26
C TRP A 197 7.96 3.29 9.59
N THR A 198 8.44 3.04 8.39
CA THR A 198 9.14 4.03 7.55
C THR A 198 8.18 4.61 6.52
N ASP A 199 7.92 5.92 6.58
CA ASP A 199 7.25 6.67 5.50
C ASP A 199 8.19 6.78 4.30
N SER A 200 7.87 6.04 3.23
CA SER A 200 8.77 5.83 2.09
C SER A 200 9.11 7.11 1.32
N ILE A 201 8.12 7.99 1.11
CA ILE A 201 8.36 9.29 0.45
C ILE A 201 9.27 10.14 1.33
N ARG A 202 8.96 10.27 2.61
CA ARG A 202 9.72 11.15 3.52
C ARG A 202 11.12 10.62 3.82
N ALA A 203 11.33 9.30 3.77
CA ALA A 203 12.65 8.68 3.93
C ALA A 203 13.62 9.05 2.79
N LEU A 204 13.11 9.15 1.55
CA LEU A 204 13.92 9.48 0.38
C LEU A 204 13.94 10.98 0.04
N HIS A 205 12.91 11.71 0.44
CA HIS A 205 12.70 13.12 0.15
C HIS A 205 12.42 13.90 1.45
N PRO A 206 13.40 13.99 2.38
CA PRO A 206 13.18 14.51 3.73
C PRO A 206 12.72 15.98 3.75
N ASP A 207 13.18 16.80 2.80
CA ASP A 207 13.00 18.24 2.78
C ASP A 207 12.14 18.75 1.60
N GLU A 208 11.65 17.84 0.75
CA GLU A 208 10.91 18.22 -0.45
C GLU A 208 9.40 18.34 -0.19
N ARG A 209 8.76 19.33 -0.85
CA ARG A 209 7.30 19.43 -0.92
C ARG A 209 6.80 18.53 -2.04
N ILE A 210 6.22 17.39 -1.64
CA ILE A 210 5.61 16.42 -2.55
C ILE A 210 4.14 16.28 -2.17
N TYR A 211 3.26 16.36 -3.16
CA TYR A 211 1.82 16.26 -2.96
C TYR A 211 1.27 15.06 -3.71
N THR A 212 0.15 14.50 -3.18
CA THR A 212 -0.54 13.34 -3.76
C THR A 212 -2.00 13.65 -4.10
N PHE A 213 -2.52 14.77 -3.57
CA PHE A 213 -3.90 15.20 -3.68
C PHE A 213 -3.98 16.70 -4.03
N TRP A 214 -4.94 17.07 -4.92
CA TRP A 214 -5.30 18.46 -5.26
C TRP A 214 -6.81 18.54 -5.44
N ASP A 215 -7.48 19.30 -4.56
CA ASP A 215 -8.91 19.54 -4.63
C ASP A 215 -9.33 20.04 -6.02
N TYR A 216 -10.56 19.73 -6.45
CA TYR A 216 -11.10 20.19 -7.72
C TYR A 216 -11.45 21.69 -7.73
N PHE A 217 -11.62 22.28 -6.55
CA PHE A 217 -12.02 23.68 -6.41
C PHE A 217 -10.83 24.64 -6.48
N ARG A 218 -11.13 25.91 -6.83
CA ARG A 218 -10.19 27.03 -6.76
C ARG A 218 -8.89 26.82 -7.54
N GLN A 219 -8.91 26.04 -8.61
CA GLN A 219 -7.72 25.79 -9.43
C GLN A 219 -6.53 25.26 -8.62
N HIS A 220 -6.80 24.38 -7.63
CA HIS A 220 -5.73 23.86 -6.77
C HIS A 220 -4.68 23.10 -7.57
N TRP A 221 -5.09 22.39 -8.62
CA TRP A 221 -4.15 21.69 -9.50
C TRP A 221 -3.24 22.68 -10.25
N GLU A 222 -3.80 23.68 -10.89
CA GLU A 222 -3.09 24.68 -11.69
C GLU A 222 -2.10 25.50 -10.85
N HIS A 223 -2.45 25.78 -9.58
CA HIS A 223 -1.60 26.48 -8.63
C HIS A 223 -0.66 25.59 -7.84
N ASN A 224 -0.65 24.26 -8.12
CA ASN A 224 0.05 23.27 -7.32
C ASN A 224 -0.25 23.35 -5.82
N SER A 225 -1.51 23.67 -5.46
CA SER A 225 -1.99 23.80 -4.09
C SER A 225 -2.39 22.42 -3.55
N GLY A 226 -1.41 21.56 -3.30
CA GLY A 226 -1.61 20.15 -2.97
C GLY A 226 -1.42 19.80 -1.50
N LEU A 227 -1.80 18.55 -1.20
CA LEU A 227 -1.59 17.86 0.07
C LEU A 227 -0.92 16.52 -0.19
N ARG A 228 -0.12 16.02 0.75
CA ARG A 228 0.33 14.64 0.77
C ARG A 228 -0.45 13.88 1.83
N ILE A 229 -1.37 13.05 1.40
CA ILE A 229 -2.28 12.27 2.25
C ILE A 229 -2.32 10.77 1.91
N ASP A 230 -1.71 10.38 0.79
CA ASP A 230 -1.49 9.00 0.41
C ASP A 230 -0.08 8.58 0.83
N HIS A 231 0.02 7.49 1.58
CA HIS A 231 1.29 7.04 2.16
C HIS A 231 1.51 5.54 1.92
N LEU A 232 2.79 5.17 1.79
CA LEU A 232 3.26 3.79 1.79
C LEU A 232 4.24 3.64 2.95
N LEU A 233 3.82 2.94 4.00
CA LEU A 233 4.62 2.70 5.20
C LEU A 233 5.21 1.30 5.15
N LEU A 234 6.52 1.21 5.32
CA LEU A 234 7.29 -0.02 5.28
C LEU A 234 7.69 -0.45 6.69
N ASN A 235 7.56 -1.73 7.01
CA ASN A 235 8.07 -2.24 8.27
C ASN A 235 9.60 -2.39 8.24
N GLU A 236 10.22 -2.68 9.38
CA GLU A 236 11.68 -2.82 9.53
C GLU A 236 12.29 -3.86 8.59
N THR A 237 11.55 -4.92 8.26
CA THR A 237 11.99 -5.95 7.32
C THR A 237 12.06 -5.43 5.88
N LEU A 238 11.14 -4.54 5.50
CA LEU A 238 10.98 -4.08 4.12
C LEU A 238 11.68 -2.75 3.85
N ALA A 239 11.77 -1.86 4.83
CA ALA A 239 12.37 -0.53 4.66
C ALA A 239 13.79 -0.53 4.06
N PRO A 240 14.72 -1.46 4.40
CA PRO A 240 16.04 -1.52 3.78
C PRO A 240 16.04 -1.84 2.28
N ARG A 241 14.91 -2.31 1.73
CA ARG A 241 14.75 -2.63 0.30
C ARG A 241 14.27 -1.44 -0.53
N LEU A 242 13.96 -0.30 0.10
CA LEU A 242 13.46 0.89 -0.58
C LEU A 242 14.55 1.53 -1.45
N VAL A 243 14.27 1.63 -2.78
CA VAL A 243 15.21 2.19 -3.78
C VAL A 243 14.79 3.57 -4.23
N SER A 244 13.50 3.72 -4.56
CA SER A 244 12.96 4.98 -5.05
C SER A 244 11.47 5.11 -4.69
N ALA A 245 10.99 6.34 -4.66
CA ALA A 245 9.59 6.66 -4.40
C ALA A 245 9.20 7.93 -5.19
N GLY A 246 7.93 8.07 -5.52
CA GLY A 246 7.46 9.23 -6.26
C GLY A 246 5.94 9.26 -6.46
N VAL A 247 5.49 10.24 -7.24
CA VAL A 247 4.09 10.49 -7.54
C VAL A 247 3.93 10.69 -9.04
N ASP A 248 3.02 9.95 -9.67
CA ASP A 248 2.72 10.06 -11.10
C ASP A 248 1.71 11.19 -11.34
N THR A 249 2.14 12.43 -11.11
CA THR A 249 1.30 13.64 -11.15
C THR A 249 0.64 13.88 -12.50
N TRP A 250 1.21 13.35 -13.60
CA TRP A 250 0.65 13.44 -14.93
C TRP A 250 -0.77 12.86 -15.02
N VAL A 251 -1.10 11.86 -14.19
CA VAL A 251 -2.44 11.26 -14.11
C VAL A 251 -3.46 12.30 -13.64
N ARG A 252 -3.11 13.09 -12.59
CA ARG A 252 -3.99 14.15 -12.05
C ARG A 252 -4.30 15.23 -13.10
N GLY A 253 -3.37 15.50 -13.99
CA GLY A 253 -3.54 16.46 -15.08
C GLY A 253 -4.47 16.00 -16.21
N ARG A 254 -4.94 14.75 -16.22
CA ARG A 254 -5.88 14.26 -17.24
C ARG A 254 -7.30 14.79 -17.01
N PRO A 255 -8.05 15.15 -18.06
CA PRO A 255 -9.44 15.55 -17.93
C PRO A 255 -10.29 14.47 -17.22
N GLY A 256 -11.03 14.85 -16.16
CA GLY A 256 -11.86 13.94 -15.39
C GLY A 256 -11.09 12.93 -14.53
N ALA A 257 -9.81 13.16 -14.26
CA ALA A 257 -8.99 12.36 -13.35
C ALA A 257 -9.50 12.42 -11.91
N SER A 258 -8.97 11.54 -11.06
CA SER A 258 -9.13 11.64 -9.60
C SER A 258 -8.47 12.94 -9.11
N ASP A 259 -8.90 13.43 -7.95
CA ASP A 259 -8.23 14.50 -7.20
C ASP A 259 -6.91 14.04 -6.56
N HIS A 260 -6.66 12.73 -6.55
CA HIS A 260 -5.38 12.14 -6.18
C HIS A 260 -4.54 11.77 -7.41
N ALA A 261 -3.23 11.59 -7.20
CA ALA A 261 -2.30 10.99 -8.15
C ALA A 261 -1.70 9.69 -7.59
N PRO A 262 -1.42 8.69 -8.43
CA PRO A 262 -0.77 7.46 -7.99
C PRO A 262 0.56 7.76 -7.31
N THR A 263 0.74 7.24 -6.10
CA THR A 263 1.96 7.34 -5.30
C THR A 263 2.62 5.97 -5.28
N TRP A 264 3.92 5.90 -5.58
CA TRP A 264 4.59 4.63 -5.78
C TRP A 264 5.95 4.56 -5.09
N ILE A 265 6.38 3.32 -4.88
CA ILE A 265 7.74 2.95 -4.44
C ILE A 265 8.31 1.87 -5.34
N VAL A 266 9.62 1.79 -5.38
CA VAL A 266 10.37 0.66 -5.95
C VAL A 266 11.20 0.02 -4.84
N LEU A 267 11.07 -1.29 -4.74
CA LEU A 267 11.78 -2.12 -3.79
C LEU A 267 12.75 -3.03 -4.54
N ASP A 268 13.97 -3.20 -4.05
CA ASP A 268 14.82 -4.29 -4.52
C ASP A 268 14.23 -5.64 -4.06
N ASP A 269 14.25 -6.64 -4.95
CA ASP A 269 13.89 -8.00 -4.55
C ASP A 269 14.92 -8.50 -3.52
N ALA A 270 14.45 -9.09 -2.43
CA ALA A 270 15.36 -9.71 -1.48
C ALA A 270 16.02 -10.90 -2.20
N PRO A 271 17.35 -11.11 -2.07
CA PRO A 271 17.97 -12.27 -2.64
C PRO A 271 17.22 -13.51 -2.13
N ARG A 272 16.58 -14.25 -3.04
CA ARG A 272 15.89 -15.50 -2.69
C ARG A 272 16.93 -16.34 -1.97
N LYS A 273 16.78 -16.61 -0.67
CA LYS A 273 17.62 -17.56 0.05
C LYS A 273 17.54 -18.84 -0.75
N ALA A 274 18.66 -19.23 -1.38
CA ALA A 274 18.73 -20.44 -2.17
C ALA A 274 18.16 -21.58 -1.29
N VAL A 275 17.07 -22.18 -1.73
CA VAL A 275 16.51 -23.35 -1.04
C VAL A 275 17.60 -24.40 -1.10
N ARG A 276 18.33 -24.60 0.00
CA ARG A 276 19.31 -25.67 0.12
C ARG A 276 18.55 -26.96 -0.18
N LYS A 277 18.71 -27.49 -1.40
CA LYS A 277 18.25 -28.84 -1.73
C LYS A 277 18.84 -29.75 -0.66
N ARG A 278 17.99 -30.32 0.18
CA ARG A 278 18.41 -31.35 1.14
C ARG A 278 19.10 -32.44 0.35
N ALA A 279 20.38 -32.65 0.65
CA ALA A 279 21.12 -33.77 0.09
C ALA A 279 20.33 -35.06 0.36
N PRO A 280 20.22 -35.96 -0.62
CA PRO A 280 19.50 -37.20 -0.42
C PRO A 280 20.13 -37.96 0.76
N ALA A 281 19.31 -38.40 1.69
CA ALA A 281 19.73 -39.18 2.86
C ALA A 281 20.60 -40.36 2.41
N ARG A 282 21.85 -40.39 2.89
CA ARG A 282 22.81 -41.46 2.64
C ARG A 282 22.19 -42.76 3.18
N LYS A 283 21.84 -43.72 2.29
CA LYS A 283 21.35 -45.02 2.68
C LYS A 283 22.39 -45.68 3.57
N VAL A 284 22.06 -45.90 4.82
CA VAL A 284 22.87 -46.69 5.75
C VAL A 284 22.82 -48.16 5.25
N ALA A 285 23.98 -48.63 4.81
CA ALA A 285 24.14 -50.04 4.42
C ALA A 285 23.87 -50.91 5.64
N LYS A 286 22.89 -51.80 5.53
CA LYS A 286 22.61 -52.85 6.53
C LYS A 286 23.83 -53.77 6.63
N ARG A 287 24.52 -53.80 7.77
CA ARG A 287 25.54 -54.78 8.11
C ARG A 287 24.92 -56.18 8.09
N ALA A 288 25.54 -57.09 7.30
CA ALA A 288 25.18 -58.51 7.29
C ALA A 288 25.49 -59.16 8.65
N PRO A 289 24.68 -60.11 9.12
CA PRO A 289 24.94 -60.81 10.37
C PRO A 289 26.15 -61.72 10.29
N ALA A 290 27.01 -61.69 11.28
CA ALA A 290 28.19 -62.56 11.41
C ALA A 290 27.78 -64.02 11.52
N ARG A 291 28.37 -64.88 10.69
CA ARG A 291 28.27 -66.36 10.79
C ARG A 291 28.92 -66.83 12.10
N ARG A 292 28.13 -67.48 12.96
CA ARG A 292 28.65 -68.25 14.09
C ARG A 292 29.37 -69.49 13.57
N ALA A 293 30.65 -69.64 13.84
CA ALA A 293 31.38 -70.89 13.73
C ALA A 293 30.93 -71.86 14.83
N LYS A 294 30.60 -73.07 14.44
CA LYS A 294 30.44 -74.22 15.35
C LYS A 294 31.82 -74.87 15.50
N ALA A 295 32.24 -75.07 16.74
CA ALA A 295 33.16 -76.12 17.17
C ALA A 295 32.34 -77.23 17.76
#